data_1f26b3c8ae8df8872a221a8db1102ed3
#
_entry.id   1f26b3c8ae8df8872a221a8db1102ed3
#
_cell.length_a   1.000
_cell.length_b   1.000
_cell.length_c   1.000
_cell.angle_alpha   90.00
_cell.angle_beta   90.00
_cell.angle_gamma   90.00
#
_symmetry.space_group_name_H-M   'P 1'
#
loop_
_entity.id
_entity.type
_entity.pdbx_description
1 polymer ?
#
loop_
_entity_poly.entity_id
_entity_poly.type
_entity_poly.pdbx_seq_one_letter_code
_entity_poly.pdbx_strand_id
1 'polypeptide(L)'
;MTAQTTVTQRLRIGLAAIVIFVLVVLCALALPILLVWPWWVVGSVATAAVVLAVPVFLIRRPFGQKRPDWSAARSFAGIAIVLFAVLASLIAFPVYWLAYLVDARPTTMPLVTLTDGRKTVQFQGMQHVGSETFYKSVVYDLREALDGGYRLYYEGVQPVDGRP
;
A
#
# COMPACT_ATOMS: atom_id res chain seq x y z
N MET A 1 37.96 10.25 -32.21
CA MET A 1 37.88 8.82 -31.83
C MET A 1 36.56 8.61 -31.15
N THR A 2 35.54 8.18 -31.87
CA THR A 2 34.20 7.83 -31.31
C THR A 2 34.32 6.42 -30.72
N ALA A 3 34.25 6.30 -29.39
CA ALA A 3 34.25 5.02 -28.71
C ALA A 3 32.98 4.22 -29.14
N GLN A 4 33.20 3.17 -29.94
CA GLN A 4 32.16 2.19 -30.26
C GLN A 4 31.76 1.51 -28.96
N THR A 5 30.62 1.91 -28.37
CA THR A 5 30.02 1.20 -27.28
C THR A 5 29.69 -0.21 -27.75
N THR A 6 30.33 -1.22 -27.19
CA THR A 6 30.07 -2.62 -27.52
C THR A 6 28.61 -2.97 -27.22
N VAL A 7 27.99 -3.91 -27.96
CA VAL A 7 26.62 -4.37 -27.78
C VAL A 7 26.34 -4.74 -26.30
N THR A 8 27.32 -5.35 -25.65
CA THR A 8 27.28 -5.72 -24.22
C THR A 8 27.15 -4.49 -23.31
N GLN A 9 27.80 -3.38 -23.65
CA GLN A 9 27.69 -2.16 -22.84
C GLN A 9 26.32 -1.50 -23.00
N ARG A 10 25.76 -1.47 -24.20
CA ARG A 10 24.39 -0.97 -24.47
C ARG A 10 23.34 -1.82 -23.72
N LEU A 11 23.51 -3.14 -23.74
CA LEU A 11 22.62 -4.05 -23.03
C LEU A 11 22.65 -3.81 -21.50
N ARG A 12 23.86 -3.64 -20.92
CA ARG A 12 24.01 -3.33 -19.49
C ARG A 12 23.37 -2.00 -19.10
N ILE A 13 23.53 -0.96 -19.93
CA ILE A 13 22.92 0.36 -19.70
C ILE A 13 21.39 0.25 -19.79
N GLY A 14 20.87 -0.45 -20.79
CA GLY A 14 19.43 -0.66 -20.94
C GLY A 14 18.84 -1.42 -19.76
N LEU A 15 19.49 -2.50 -19.32
CA LEU A 15 19.05 -3.27 -18.15
C LEU A 15 19.07 -2.45 -16.88
N ALA A 16 20.12 -1.66 -16.65
CA ALA A 16 20.20 -0.75 -15.51
C ALA A 16 19.09 0.30 -15.52
N ALA A 17 18.79 0.87 -16.70
CA ALA A 17 17.70 1.85 -16.84
C ALA A 17 16.34 1.23 -16.52
N ILE A 18 16.06 0.00 -16.97
CA ILE A 18 14.83 -0.73 -16.66
C ILE A 18 14.72 -0.99 -15.14
N VAL A 19 15.81 -1.45 -14.52
CA VAL A 19 15.83 -1.70 -13.06
C VAL A 19 15.56 -0.41 -12.29
N ILE A 20 16.20 0.69 -12.65
CA ILE A 20 15.97 1.99 -11.99
C ILE A 20 14.52 2.44 -12.19
N PHE A 21 13.99 2.33 -13.41
CA PHE A 21 12.59 2.68 -13.69
C PHE A 21 11.62 1.86 -12.83
N VAL A 22 11.80 0.54 -12.77
CA VAL A 22 10.96 -0.34 -11.93
C VAL A 22 11.05 0.06 -10.45
N LEU A 23 12.25 0.34 -9.95
CA LEU A 23 12.44 0.78 -8.56
C LEU A 23 11.74 2.11 -8.28
N VAL A 24 11.81 3.08 -9.19
CA VAL A 24 11.12 4.37 -9.05
C VAL A 24 9.61 4.15 -9.00
N VAL A 25 9.05 3.32 -9.88
CA VAL A 25 7.62 2.99 -9.90
C VAL A 25 7.21 2.29 -8.59
N LEU A 26 7.97 1.32 -8.11
CA LEU A 26 7.71 0.63 -6.86
C LEU A 26 7.74 1.59 -5.66
N CYS A 27 8.71 2.49 -5.60
CA CYS A 27 8.77 3.52 -4.56
C CYS A 27 7.57 4.48 -4.63
N ALA A 28 7.19 4.92 -5.82
CA ALA A 28 6.06 5.81 -6.02
C ALA A 28 4.72 5.17 -5.58
N LEU A 29 4.54 3.88 -5.84
CA LEU A 29 3.36 3.13 -5.39
C LEU A 29 3.36 2.86 -3.89
N ALA A 30 4.53 2.61 -3.27
CA ALA A 30 4.62 2.36 -1.84
C ALA A 30 4.50 3.63 -1.00
N LEU A 31 4.94 4.78 -1.53
CA LEU A 31 5.04 6.04 -0.80
C LEU A 31 3.73 6.50 -0.13
N PRO A 32 2.57 6.53 -0.81
CA PRO A 32 1.31 6.95 -0.19
C PRO A 32 0.94 6.10 1.03
N ILE A 33 1.16 4.79 0.96
CA ILE A 33 0.86 3.85 2.04
C ILE A 33 1.84 4.08 3.21
N LEU A 34 3.13 4.24 2.93
CA LEU A 34 4.14 4.49 3.94
C LEU A 34 3.93 5.82 4.67
N LEU A 35 3.40 6.85 4.00
CA LEU A 35 3.12 8.16 4.61
C LEU A 35 1.92 8.12 5.58
N VAL A 36 0.96 7.22 5.36
CA VAL A 36 -0.21 7.03 6.24
C VAL A 36 0.11 6.13 7.42
N TRP A 37 1.10 5.27 7.29
CA TRP A 37 1.46 4.31 8.31
C TRP A 37 2.26 4.93 9.47
N PRO A 38 2.14 4.34 10.69
CA PRO A 38 2.94 4.78 11.83
C PRO A 38 4.43 4.76 11.51
N TRP A 39 5.16 5.78 11.91
CA TRP A 39 6.60 5.94 11.66
C TRP A 39 7.46 4.74 12.10
N TRP A 40 7.04 4.01 13.14
CA TRP A 40 7.75 2.82 13.62
C TRP A 40 7.69 1.66 12.61
N VAL A 41 6.61 1.55 11.80
CA VAL A 41 6.53 0.55 10.72
C VAL A 41 7.54 0.88 9.64
N VAL A 42 7.61 2.14 9.23
CA VAL A 42 8.58 2.59 8.22
C VAL A 42 10.01 2.37 8.72
N GLY A 43 10.27 2.68 10.00
CA GLY A 43 11.54 2.42 10.65
C GLY A 43 11.90 0.93 10.69
N SER A 44 10.94 0.06 10.97
CA SER A 44 11.15 -1.40 10.97
C SER A 44 11.51 -1.92 9.58
N VAL A 45 10.82 -1.45 8.54
CA VAL A 45 11.12 -1.82 7.14
C VAL A 45 12.51 -1.34 6.73
N ALA A 46 12.87 -0.12 7.10
CA ALA A 46 14.21 0.42 6.83
C ALA A 46 15.30 -0.39 7.53
N THR A 47 15.09 -0.72 8.82
CA THR A 47 16.01 -1.55 9.59
C THR A 47 16.15 -2.94 8.98
N ALA A 48 15.05 -3.59 8.61
CA ALA A 48 15.09 -4.89 7.95
C ALA A 48 15.85 -4.83 6.61
N ALA A 49 15.65 -3.79 5.81
CA ALA A 49 16.38 -3.59 4.57
C ALA A 49 17.90 -3.46 4.79
N VAL A 50 18.32 -2.70 5.81
CA VAL A 50 19.73 -2.56 6.17
C VAL A 50 20.31 -3.88 6.65
N VAL A 51 19.62 -4.60 7.53
CA VAL A 51 20.07 -5.91 8.04
C VAL A 51 20.23 -6.91 6.91
N LEU A 52 19.26 -6.99 6.00
CA LEU A 52 19.31 -7.88 4.83
C LEU A 52 20.36 -7.45 3.81
N ALA A 53 20.71 -6.18 3.74
CA ALA A 53 21.76 -5.69 2.86
C ALA A 53 23.16 -6.21 3.26
N VAL A 54 23.40 -6.50 4.55
CA VAL A 54 24.69 -6.99 5.04
C VAL A 54 25.13 -8.28 4.37
N PRO A 55 24.36 -9.39 4.42
CA PRO A 55 24.76 -10.64 3.79
C PRO A 55 24.91 -10.50 2.27
N VAL A 56 23.99 -9.78 1.61
CA VAL A 56 24.05 -9.54 0.16
C VAL A 56 25.33 -8.79 -0.22
N PHE A 57 25.69 -7.79 0.57
CA PHE A 57 26.92 -7.01 0.36
C PHE A 57 28.17 -7.88 0.59
N LEU A 58 28.19 -8.68 1.64
CA LEU A 58 29.32 -9.58 1.95
C LEU A 58 29.53 -10.64 0.85
N ILE A 59 28.47 -11.23 0.34
CA ILE A 59 28.55 -12.20 -0.77
C ILE A 59 29.09 -11.56 -2.05
N ARG A 60 28.69 -10.31 -2.34
CA ARG A 60 29.13 -9.58 -3.53
C ARG A 60 30.53 -9.02 -3.44
N ARG A 61 31.08 -8.90 -2.23
CA ARG A 61 32.43 -8.35 -2.04
C ARG A 61 33.46 -9.43 -2.34
N PRO A 62 34.36 -9.22 -3.31
CA PRO A 62 35.41 -10.19 -3.60
C PRO A 62 36.32 -10.37 -2.38
N PHE A 63 36.56 -11.62 -2.01
CA PHE A 63 37.47 -11.99 -0.94
C PHE A 63 38.85 -11.38 -1.22
N GLY A 64 39.31 -10.45 -0.38
CA GLY A 64 40.64 -9.85 -0.48
C GLY A 64 40.70 -8.32 -0.50
N GLN A 65 39.59 -7.60 -0.64
CA GLN A 65 39.60 -6.14 -0.50
C GLN A 65 39.75 -5.73 0.98
N LYS A 66 40.94 -5.23 1.34
CA LYS A 66 41.32 -4.92 2.74
C LYS A 66 40.80 -3.58 3.26
N ARG A 67 40.22 -2.68 2.43
CA ARG A 67 39.76 -1.37 2.91
C ARG A 67 38.34 -1.08 2.47
N PRO A 68 37.48 -0.53 3.36
CA PRO A 68 36.20 0.01 2.97
C PRO A 68 36.43 1.30 2.19
N ASP A 69 36.29 1.23 0.90
CA ASP A 69 36.31 2.37 -0.01
C ASP A 69 34.97 3.08 -0.03
N TRP A 70 34.96 4.37 -0.42
CA TRP A 70 33.73 5.12 -0.69
C TRP A 70 32.83 4.41 -1.71
N SER A 71 33.41 3.65 -2.64
CA SER A 71 32.70 2.77 -3.57
C SER A 71 31.94 1.64 -2.86
N ALA A 72 32.51 1.08 -1.78
CA ALA A 72 31.86 0.05 -0.97
C ALA A 72 30.65 0.60 -0.21
N ALA A 73 30.76 1.80 0.37
CA ALA A 73 29.63 2.47 1.03
C ALA A 73 28.48 2.77 0.06
N ARG A 74 28.77 3.25 -1.14
CA ARG A 74 27.77 3.46 -2.19
C ARG A 74 27.10 2.16 -2.62
N SER A 75 27.86 1.09 -2.77
CA SER A 75 27.32 -0.23 -3.13
C SER A 75 26.40 -0.77 -2.05
N PHE A 76 26.80 -0.67 -0.77
CA PHE A 76 25.95 -1.06 0.36
C PHE A 76 24.66 -0.24 0.41
N ALA A 77 24.76 1.10 0.31
CA ALA A 77 23.59 1.98 0.30
C ALA A 77 22.65 1.65 -0.86
N GLY A 78 23.19 1.39 -2.04
CA GLY A 78 22.39 0.97 -3.19
C GLY A 78 21.62 -0.32 -2.94
N ILE A 79 22.26 -1.35 -2.34
CA ILE A 79 21.60 -2.60 -1.98
C ILE A 79 20.50 -2.36 -0.94
N ALA A 80 20.76 -1.55 0.09
CA ALA A 80 19.79 -1.24 1.14
C ALA A 80 18.56 -0.49 0.58
N ILE A 81 18.76 0.47 -0.33
CA ILE A 81 17.68 1.19 -1.00
C ILE A 81 16.83 0.25 -1.84
N VAL A 82 17.45 -0.64 -2.62
CA VAL A 82 16.71 -1.63 -3.42
C VAL A 82 15.90 -2.55 -2.54
N LEU A 83 16.48 -3.07 -1.46
CA LEU A 83 15.78 -3.93 -0.52
C LEU A 83 14.64 -3.19 0.19
N PHE A 84 14.84 -1.93 0.58
CA PHE A 84 13.78 -1.10 1.14
C PHE A 84 12.61 -0.95 0.16
N ALA A 85 12.89 -0.60 -1.10
CA ALA A 85 11.87 -0.46 -2.12
C ALA A 85 11.07 -1.76 -2.34
N VAL A 86 11.77 -2.90 -2.39
CA VAL A 86 11.13 -4.22 -2.55
C VAL A 86 10.27 -4.57 -1.34
N LEU A 87 10.79 -4.42 -0.12
CA LEU A 87 10.04 -4.72 1.11
C LEU A 87 8.83 -3.80 1.26
N ALA A 88 8.99 -2.51 1.02
CA ALA A 88 7.89 -1.54 1.04
C ALA A 88 6.80 -1.90 0.02
N SER A 89 7.19 -2.33 -1.19
CA SER A 89 6.24 -2.75 -2.22
C SER A 89 5.51 -4.03 -1.87
N LEU A 90 6.20 -5.00 -1.26
CA LEU A 90 5.59 -6.25 -0.79
C LEU A 90 4.52 -5.99 0.29
N ILE A 91 4.75 -4.99 1.14
CA ILE A 91 3.80 -4.59 2.18
C ILE A 91 2.65 -3.76 1.57
N ALA A 92 2.92 -2.92 0.58
CA ALA A 92 1.91 -2.10 -0.08
C ALA A 92 1.01 -2.93 -1.03
N PHE A 93 1.53 -3.97 -1.64
CA PHE A 93 0.83 -4.79 -2.63
C PHE A 93 -0.51 -5.35 -2.13
N PRO A 94 -0.63 -5.96 -0.93
CA PRO A 94 -1.91 -6.46 -0.43
C PRO A 94 -2.98 -5.37 -0.30
N VAL A 95 -2.60 -4.14 0.04
CA VAL A 95 -3.53 -3.00 0.17
C VAL A 95 -4.10 -2.62 -1.20
N TYR A 96 -3.24 -2.48 -2.21
CA TYR A 96 -3.70 -2.21 -3.58
C TYR A 96 -4.49 -3.36 -4.16
N TRP A 97 -4.08 -4.60 -3.88
CA TRP A 97 -4.79 -5.79 -4.32
C TRP A 97 -6.19 -5.86 -3.71
N LEU A 98 -6.32 -5.58 -2.41
CA LEU A 98 -7.62 -5.53 -1.74
C LEU A 98 -8.50 -4.41 -2.31
N ALA A 99 -7.94 -3.21 -2.50
CA ALA A 99 -8.65 -2.09 -3.12
C ALA A 99 -9.17 -2.46 -4.51
N TYR A 100 -8.32 -3.07 -5.34
CA TYR A 100 -8.71 -3.56 -6.66
C TYR A 100 -9.83 -4.60 -6.61
N LEU A 101 -9.76 -5.58 -5.68
CA LEU A 101 -10.80 -6.60 -5.52
C LEU A 101 -12.14 -6.00 -5.10
N VAL A 102 -12.11 -5.02 -4.20
CA VAL A 102 -13.33 -4.31 -3.74
C VAL A 102 -13.97 -3.53 -4.87
N ASP A 103 -13.17 -2.89 -5.72
CA ASP A 103 -13.70 -2.16 -6.90
C ASP A 103 -14.18 -3.10 -8.01
N ALA A 104 -13.43 -4.18 -8.27
CA ALA A 104 -13.77 -5.13 -9.33
C ALA A 104 -14.97 -6.03 -8.99
N ARG A 105 -15.24 -6.22 -7.71
CA ARG A 105 -16.35 -7.04 -7.20
C ARG A 105 -17.10 -6.28 -6.12
N PRO A 106 -17.88 -5.24 -6.50
CA PRO A 106 -18.66 -4.48 -5.53
C PRO A 106 -19.64 -5.42 -4.84
N THR A 107 -19.56 -5.48 -3.53
CA THR A 107 -20.51 -6.21 -2.71
C THR A 107 -21.80 -5.42 -2.62
N THR A 108 -22.91 -6.08 -2.89
CA THR A 108 -24.23 -5.53 -2.66
C THR A 108 -24.73 -5.97 -1.29
N MET A 109 -25.08 -5.01 -0.45
CA MET A 109 -25.73 -5.30 0.84
C MET A 109 -27.23 -5.15 0.66
N PRO A 110 -28.03 -6.12 1.14
CA PRO A 110 -29.46 -6.01 1.02
C PRO A 110 -30.02 -4.88 1.92
N LEU A 111 -30.90 -4.09 1.36
CA LEU A 111 -31.81 -3.24 2.13
C LEU A 111 -33.01 -4.11 2.53
N VAL A 112 -33.15 -4.36 3.82
CA VAL A 112 -34.25 -5.17 4.35
C VAL A 112 -35.35 -4.25 4.90
N THR A 113 -36.55 -4.35 4.37
CA THR A 113 -37.70 -3.58 4.83
C THR A 113 -38.67 -4.48 5.58
N LEU A 114 -38.94 -4.14 6.82
CA LEU A 114 -39.90 -4.80 7.70
C LEU A 114 -41.08 -3.87 7.95
N THR A 115 -42.31 -4.39 7.89
CA THR A 115 -43.51 -3.60 8.15
C THR A 115 -44.55 -4.45 8.89
N ASP A 116 -45.24 -3.81 9.85
CA ASP A 116 -46.42 -4.36 10.53
C ASP A 116 -47.75 -3.76 10.03
N GLY A 117 -47.69 -3.02 8.90
CA GLY A 117 -48.81 -2.30 8.31
C GLY A 117 -49.07 -0.92 8.92
N ARG A 118 -48.42 -0.59 10.05
CA ARG A 118 -48.49 0.73 10.71
C ARG A 118 -47.14 1.42 10.75
N LYS A 119 -46.10 0.65 10.92
CA LYS A 119 -44.70 1.13 11.02
C LYS A 119 -43.86 0.36 10.01
N THR A 120 -42.92 1.05 9.40
CA THR A 120 -41.93 0.47 8.50
C THR A 120 -40.54 0.74 9.06
N VAL A 121 -39.73 -0.30 9.13
CA VAL A 121 -38.32 -0.25 9.54
C VAL A 121 -37.49 -0.73 8.38
N GLN A 122 -36.50 0.05 7.99
CA GLN A 122 -35.53 -0.30 6.96
C GLN A 122 -34.18 -0.58 7.60
N PHE A 123 -33.60 -1.73 7.29
CA PHE A 123 -32.27 -2.14 7.71
C PHE A 123 -31.31 -2.02 6.54
N GLN A 124 -30.37 -1.07 6.63
CA GLN A 124 -29.28 -0.93 5.68
C GLN A 124 -28.04 -1.63 6.24
N GLY A 125 -27.62 -2.71 5.59
CA GLY A 125 -26.35 -3.35 5.89
C GLY A 125 -25.16 -2.44 5.56
N MET A 126 -24.16 -2.45 6.44
CA MET A 126 -22.93 -1.71 6.25
C MET A 126 -21.73 -2.65 6.30
N GLN A 127 -20.67 -2.32 5.58
CA GLN A 127 -19.40 -3.03 5.65
C GLN A 127 -18.26 -2.05 5.92
N HIS A 128 -17.21 -2.51 6.61
CA HIS A 128 -16.08 -1.66 6.98
C HIS A 128 -15.16 -1.30 5.80
N VAL A 129 -15.14 -2.15 4.78
CA VAL A 129 -14.35 -1.95 3.55
C VAL A 129 -15.27 -2.11 2.36
N GLY A 130 -15.47 -1.05 1.60
CA GLY A 130 -16.32 -1.05 0.42
C GLY A 130 -15.80 -0.09 -0.65
N SER A 131 -16.35 -0.19 -1.87
CA SER A 131 -16.05 0.75 -2.95
C SER A 131 -16.66 2.13 -2.66
N GLU A 132 -16.11 3.17 -3.28
CA GLU A 132 -16.68 4.52 -3.19
C GLU A 132 -18.14 4.53 -3.71
N THR A 133 -18.41 3.76 -4.76
CA THR A 133 -19.75 3.59 -5.31
C THR A 133 -20.73 3.00 -4.31
N PHE A 134 -20.30 2.01 -3.53
CA PHE A 134 -21.10 1.43 -2.45
C PHE A 134 -21.49 2.48 -1.42
N TYR A 135 -20.52 3.24 -0.89
CA TYR A 135 -20.82 4.26 0.12
C TYR A 135 -21.68 5.40 -0.43
N LYS A 136 -21.48 5.78 -1.69
CA LYS A 136 -22.35 6.78 -2.34
C LYS A 136 -23.79 6.30 -2.47
N SER A 137 -24.02 5.02 -2.81
CA SER A 137 -25.39 4.48 -2.87
C SER A 137 -26.05 4.46 -1.50
N VAL A 138 -25.34 4.05 -0.46
CA VAL A 138 -25.86 4.08 0.92
C VAL A 138 -26.23 5.49 1.35
N VAL A 139 -25.38 6.48 1.06
CA VAL A 139 -25.67 7.89 1.38
C VAL A 139 -26.91 8.37 0.62
N TYR A 140 -27.07 7.97 -0.62
CA TYR A 140 -28.26 8.30 -1.41
C TYR A 140 -29.53 7.70 -0.80
N ASP A 141 -29.54 6.41 -0.50
CA ASP A 141 -30.67 5.69 0.09
C ASP A 141 -31.06 6.28 1.48
N LEU A 142 -30.06 6.63 2.29
CA LEU A 142 -30.29 7.28 3.58
C LEU A 142 -30.90 8.67 3.44
N ARG A 143 -30.47 9.48 2.47
CA ARG A 143 -31.06 10.80 2.20
C ARG A 143 -32.50 10.66 1.76
N GLU A 144 -32.79 9.76 0.83
CA GLU A 144 -34.14 9.50 0.36
C GLU A 144 -35.06 9.06 1.50
N ALA A 145 -34.57 8.18 2.39
CA ALA A 145 -35.32 7.76 3.59
C ALA A 145 -35.60 8.94 4.53
N LEU A 146 -34.61 9.80 4.80
CA LEU A 146 -34.78 10.99 5.66
C LEU A 146 -35.80 11.97 5.04
N ASP A 147 -35.73 12.21 3.74
CA ASP A 147 -36.66 13.07 3.01
C ASP A 147 -38.08 12.47 3.03
N GLY A 148 -38.19 11.13 3.06
CA GLY A 148 -39.42 10.39 3.26
C GLY A 148 -39.97 10.39 4.69
N GLY A 149 -39.31 11.11 5.63
CA GLY A 149 -39.75 11.26 7.01
C GLY A 149 -39.32 10.12 7.95
N TYR A 150 -38.41 9.24 7.50
CA TYR A 150 -37.81 8.23 8.37
C TYR A 150 -36.87 8.86 9.40
N ARG A 151 -36.72 8.17 10.55
CA ARG A 151 -35.71 8.52 11.54
C ARG A 151 -34.53 7.56 11.41
N LEU A 152 -33.33 8.11 11.35
CA LEU A 152 -32.10 7.34 11.25
C LEU A 152 -31.63 6.92 12.65
N TYR A 153 -31.41 5.61 12.84
CA TYR A 153 -30.73 5.03 13.98
C TYR A 153 -29.44 4.38 13.48
N TYR A 154 -28.34 4.66 14.12
CA TYR A 154 -27.04 4.08 13.77
C TYR A 154 -26.33 3.58 15.02
N GLU A 155 -25.54 2.56 14.87
CA GLU A 155 -24.66 2.06 15.93
C GLU A 155 -23.48 3.02 16.08
N GLY A 156 -23.58 3.94 17.01
CA GLY A 156 -22.51 4.87 17.34
C GLY A 156 -21.51 4.23 18.29
N VAL A 157 -20.29 3.97 17.82
CA VAL A 157 -19.17 3.66 18.72
C VAL A 157 -18.69 4.95 19.34
N GLN A 158 -19.15 5.27 20.55
CA GLN A 158 -18.56 6.38 21.30
C GLN A 158 -17.38 5.85 22.14
N PRO A 159 -16.25 6.56 22.18
CA PRO A 159 -15.20 6.26 23.16
C PRO A 159 -15.83 6.41 24.56
N VAL A 160 -15.78 5.35 25.34
CA VAL A 160 -16.21 5.42 26.76
C VAL A 160 -15.05 6.08 27.50
N ASP A 161 -15.27 7.31 27.95
CA ASP A 161 -14.31 8.04 28.79
C ASP A 161 -13.94 7.18 30.00
N GLY A 162 -12.63 6.89 30.15
CA GLY A 162 -12.07 6.21 31.31
C GLY A 162 -11.82 4.70 31.18
N ARG A 163 -11.89 4.10 29.96
CA ARG A 163 -11.34 2.75 29.72
C ARG A 163 -10.16 2.82 28.76
N PRO A 164 -8.98 2.23 29.15
CA PRO A 164 -7.81 2.18 28.30
C PRO A 164 -8.03 1.32 27.04
#